data_c37359e64bfc3738434222b136c46a88
#
_entry.id   c37359e64bfc3738434222b136c46a88
#
_cell.length_a   1.000
_cell.length_b   1.000
_cell.length_c   1.000
_cell.angle_alpha   90.00
_cell.angle_beta   90.00
_cell.angle_gamma   90.00
#
_symmetry.space_group_name_H-M   'P 1'
#
loop_
_entity.id
_entity.type
_entity.pdbx_description
1 polymer ?
#
loop_
_entity_poly.entity_id
_entity_poly.type
_entity_poly.pdbx_seq_one_letter_code
_entity_poly.pdbx_strand_id
1 'polypeptide(L)'
;LQENGITFITFLGNHDVAFRNTLQVNSSKLLLDGYDNITVLDTFTTMQFGGIDVDLVPWICDDNEVEITQRLKNSKSQIVFGHFEISGFEMDRGNICHEGIDKSVFNKYDIVLSGHFHHRSDDGHIYYVGSPNEMTWADYNDPRGFVIFDTHTREQEFIKNPYKMFHKLNYNDELEHFAEGYKSSFMDYSIYEGCYVKVVVVNKLNPFLFDIVIDNLYKAGAADISIVEDFTDTTGDVDQELIDQAEDTMTILSKYIDNLTINVESDKLKKIMQELYVEALSTTTE
;
A
#
# COMPACT_ATOMS: atom_id res chain seq x y z
N LEU A 1 -4.51 21.13 -12.13
CA LEU A 1 -5.41 21.57 -11.05
C LEU A 1 -5.74 23.06 -11.23
N GLN A 2 -4.75 23.94 -11.29
CA GLN A 2 -4.94 25.39 -11.38
C GLN A 2 -5.79 25.80 -12.60
N GLU A 3 -5.50 25.26 -13.78
CA GLU A 3 -6.24 25.53 -15.02
C GLU A 3 -7.73 25.17 -14.95
N ASN A 4 -8.07 24.22 -14.08
CA ASN A 4 -9.44 23.76 -13.85
C ASN A 4 -10.09 24.42 -12.61
N GLY A 5 -9.44 25.42 -11.99
CA GLY A 5 -9.94 26.12 -10.82
C GLY A 5 -10.01 25.23 -9.57
N ILE A 6 -9.21 24.16 -9.50
CA ILE A 6 -9.19 23.23 -8.37
C ILE A 6 -8.18 23.72 -7.34
N THR A 7 -8.65 23.95 -6.11
CA THR A 7 -7.80 24.19 -4.94
C THR A 7 -7.35 22.84 -4.37
N PHE A 8 -6.06 22.70 -4.14
CA PHE A 8 -5.47 21.53 -3.53
C PHE A 8 -5.04 21.85 -2.10
N ILE A 9 -5.54 21.08 -1.15
CA ILE A 9 -5.17 21.20 0.25
C ILE A 9 -4.57 19.86 0.66
N THR A 10 -3.38 19.88 1.20
CA THR A 10 -2.70 18.69 1.73
C THR A 10 -2.22 18.96 3.15
N PHE A 11 -2.21 17.93 3.96
CA PHE A 11 -1.56 17.91 5.25
C PHE A 11 -0.50 16.82 5.28
N LEU A 12 0.50 17.02 6.14
CA LEU A 12 1.68 16.15 6.17
C LEU A 12 1.33 14.76 6.71
N GLY A 13 1.81 13.73 6.02
CA GLY A 13 1.89 12.36 6.49
C GLY A 13 3.27 12.01 7.06
N ASN A 14 3.41 10.81 7.62
CA ASN A 14 4.66 10.32 8.19
C ASN A 14 5.80 10.16 7.16
N HIS A 15 5.47 10.00 5.87
CA HIS A 15 6.45 9.91 4.79
C HIS A 15 6.85 11.25 4.18
N ASP A 16 6.17 12.35 4.53
CA ASP A 16 6.50 13.69 4.07
C ASP A 16 7.62 14.34 4.87
N VAL A 17 7.92 13.83 6.07
CA VAL A 17 8.83 14.43 7.03
C VAL A 17 10.21 13.79 7.04
N ALA A 18 11.24 14.60 7.24
CA ALA A 18 12.62 14.12 7.33
C ALA A 18 12.94 13.45 8.69
N PHE A 19 12.24 13.83 9.76
CA PHE A 19 12.46 13.35 11.12
C PHE A 19 11.15 12.89 11.74
N ARG A 20 11.15 11.75 12.44
CA ARG A 20 9.94 11.16 13.02
C ARG A 20 9.28 11.99 14.12
N ASN A 21 10.06 12.80 14.81
CA ASN A 21 9.62 13.56 16.00
C ASN A 21 9.15 14.98 15.69
N THR A 22 9.28 15.48 14.45
CA THR A 22 8.95 16.87 14.11
C THR A 22 8.48 17.02 12.65
N LEU A 23 7.60 17.98 12.38
CA LEU A 23 7.12 18.33 11.05
C LEU A 23 7.90 19.48 10.37
N GLN A 24 8.91 20.04 11.03
CA GLN A 24 9.58 21.28 10.60
C GLN A 24 10.26 21.14 9.24
N VAL A 25 10.88 19.99 8.96
CA VAL A 25 11.51 19.73 7.66
C VAL A 25 10.70 18.68 6.93
N ASN A 26 10.03 19.11 5.88
CA ASN A 26 9.13 18.24 5.11
C ASN A 26 9.23 18.52 3.61
N SER A 27 9.05 17.46 2.81
CA SER A 27 9.13 17.51 1.35
C SER A 27 7.97 18.29 0.73
N SER A 28 6.78 18.17 1.29
CA SER A 28 5.57 18.79 0.72
C SER A 28 5.67 20.31 0.69
N LYS A 29 6.12 20.97 1.75
CA LYS A 29 6.37 22.42 1.71
C LYS A 29 7.49 22.80 0.77
N LEU A 30 8.62 22.07 0.81
CA LEU A 30 9.76 22.35 -0.06
C LEU A 30 9.41 22.27 -1.56
N LEU A 31 8.51 21.39 -1.95
CA LEU A 31 8.14 21.15 -3.34
C LEU A 31 6.93 21.99 -3.81
N LEU A 32 5.98 22.28 -2.89
CA LEU A 32 4.67 22.79 -3.26
C LEU A 32 4.42 24.26 -2.85
N ASP A 33 5.28 24.86 -2.04
CA ASP A 33 5.09 26.22 -1.48
C ASP A 33 5.08 27.34 -2.56
N GLY A 34 5.52 27.01 -3.79
CA GLY A 34 5.53 27.96 -4.92
C GLY A 34 4.24 27.98 -5.75
N TYR A 35 3.20 27.23 -5.38
CA TYR A 35 1.95 27.15 -6.14
C TYR A 35 0.80 27.84 -5.40
N ASP A 36 0.21 28.88 -6.00
CA ASP A 36 -0.85 29.69 -5.39
C ASP A 36 -2.15 28.92 -5.09
N ASN A 37 -2.41 27.83 -5.82
CA ASN A 37 -3.60 27.00 -5.65
C ASN A 37 -3.38 25.78 -4.75
N ILE A 38 -2.20 25.66 -4.11
CA ILE A 38 -1.85 24.55 -3.20
C ILE A 38 -1.63 25.10 -1.80
N THR A 39 -2.24 24.48 -0.82
CA THR A 39 -2.04 24.78 0.60
C THR A 39 -1.50 23.55 1.29
N VAL A 40 -0.32 23.67 1.89
CA VAL A 40 0.31 22.59 2.70
C VAL A 40 0.13 22.92 4.18
N LEU A 41 -0.54 22.05 4.91
CA LEU A 41 -0.84 22.19 6.33
C LEU A 41 0.13 21.32 7.15
N ASP A 42 0.92 21.95 8.00
CA ASP A 42 1.83 21.30 8.96
C ASP A 42 1.37 21.45 10.40
N THR A 43 0.21 22.06 10.60
CA THR A 43 -0.41 22.24 11.92
C THR A 43 -1.88 21.88 11.84
N PHE A 44 -2.47 21.56 12.99
CA PHE A 44 -3.92 21.38 13.09
C PHE A 44 -4.64 22.64 12.62
N THR A 45 -5.45 22.53 11.59
CA THR A 45 -6.15 23.66 10.98
C THR A 45 -7.63 23.33 10.82
N THR A 46 -8.51 24.25 11.21
CA THR A 46 -9.94 24.14 10.91
C THR A 46 -10.25 25.00 9.69
N MET A 47 -10.86 24.42 8.67
CA MET A 47 -11.26 25.09 7.44
C MET A 47 -12.75 24.89 7.19
N GLN A 48 -13.36 25.83 6.42
CA GLN A 48 -14.76 25.73 6.04
C GLN A 48 -14.93 25.21 4.60
N PHE A 49 -15.75 24.17 4.47
CA PHE A 49 -16.16 23.60 3.18
C PHE A 49 -17.69 23.67 3.09
N GLY A 50 -18.22 24.51 2.18
CA GLY A 50 -19.65 24.73 2.06
C GLY A 50 -20.31 25.28 3.34
N GLY A 51 -19.57 26.01 4.19
CA GLY A 51 -20.06 26.53 5.48
C GLY A 51 -19.97 25.52 6.64
N ILE A 52 -19.42 24.35 6.42
CA ILE A 52 -19.20 23.31 7.44
C ILE A 52 -17.73 23.34 7.87
N ASP A 53 -17.49 23.43 9.17
CA ASP A 53 -16.16 23.37 9.74
C ASP A 53 -15.62 21.94 9.69
N VAL A 54 -14.42 21.78 9.13
CA VAL A 54 -13.69 20.52 9.02
C VAL A 54 -12.31 20.72 9.65
N ASP A 55 -11.95 19.87 10.57
CA ASP A 55 -10.60 19.82 11.13
C ASP A 55 -9.68 19.03 10.19
N LEU A 56 -8.54 19.62 9.84
CA LEU A 56 -7.49 19.03 9.02
C LEU A 56 -6.26 18.84 9.90
N VAL A 57 -5.82 17.60 10.07
CA VAL A 57 -4.83 17.22 11.07
C VAL A 57 -3.65 16.50 10.41
N PRO A 58 -2.45 17.07 10.44
CA PRO A 58 -1.26 16.40 9.94
C PRO A 58 -0.83 15.23 10.83
N TRP A 59 0.20 14.51 10.40
CA TRP A 59 0.84 13.46 11.17
C TRP A 59 1.14 13.90 12.62
N ILE A 60 0.79 13.03 13.56
CA ILE A 60 1.02 13.26 14.98
C ILE A 60 2.38 12.68 15.37
N CYS A 61 3.24 13.51 15.95
CA CYS A 61 4.57 13.16 16.39
C CYS A 61 4.87 13.79 17.76
N ASP A 62 6.02 13.49 18.35
CA ASP A 62 6.38 13.91 19.70
C ASP A 62 6.22 15.42 19.92
N ASP A 63 6.59 16.25 18.93
CA ASP A 63 6.54 17.71 19.05
C ASP A 63 5.10 18.28 19.12
N ASN A 64 4.10 17.58 18.55
CA ASN A 64 2.75 18.12 18.38
C ASN A 64 1.64 17.27 19.06
N GLU A 65 1.94 16.09 19.57
CA GLU A 65 0.97 15.14 20.11
C GLU A 65 0.07 15.77 21.20
N VAL A 66 0.66 16.45 22.16
CA VAL A 66 -0.07 17.03 23.28
C VAL A 66 -1.04 18.10 22.81
N GLU A 67 -0.57 19.01 21.95
CA GLU A 67 -1.40 20.08 21.38
C GLU A 67 -2.55 19.50 20.53
N ILE A 68 -2.22 18.61 19.59
CA ILE A 68 -3.21 18.05 18.68
C ILE A 68 -4.26 17.24 19.44
N THR A 69 -3.84 16.39 20.38
CA THR A 69 -4.78 15.58 21.18
C THR A 69 -5.72 16.48 21.99
N GLN A 70 -5.22 17.57 22.55
CA GLN A 70 -6.05 18.53 23.28
C GLN A 70 -7.02 19.27 22.35
N ARG A 71 -6.57 19.64 21.16
CA ARG A 71 -7.42 20.30 20.15
C ARG A 71 -8.49 19.35 19.62
N LEU A 72 -8.14 18.11 19.31
CA LEU A 72 -9.10 17.07 18.91
C LEU A 72 -10.22 16.91 19.95
N LYS A 73 -9.89 16.86 21.24
CA LYS A 73 -10.88 16.74 22.32
C LYS A 73 -11.78 17.98 22.49
N ASN A 74 -11.29 19.16 22.17
CA ASN A 74 -11.98 20.43 22.45
C ASN A 74 -12.59 21.09 21.20
N SER A 75 -12.30 20.62 20.00
CA SER A 75 -12.82 21.19 18.75
C SER A 75 -14.35 21.17 18.71
N LYS A 76 -14.96 22.05 17.98
CA LYS A 76 -16.41 22.12 17.73
C LYS A 76 -16.80 21.54 16.37
N SER A 77 -15.82 21.20 15.55
CA SER A 77 -16.06 20.56 14.25
C SER A 77 -16.70 19.18 14.42
N GLN A 78 -17.55 18.82 13.51
CA GLN A 78 -18.18 17.51 13.45
C GLN A 78 -17.42 16.55 12.51
N ILE A 79 -16.54 17.08 11.67
CA ILE A 79 -15.78 16.33 10.68
C ILE A 79 -14.29 16.54 10.96
N VAL A 80 -13.52 15.46 10.87
CA VAL A 80 -12.05 15.54 10.90
C VAL A 80 -11.44 14.68 9.81
N PHE A 81 -10.47 15.25 9.09
CA PHE A 81 -9.59 14.55 8.17
C PHE A 81 -8.18 14.59 8.72
N GLY A 82 -7.46 13.48 8.66
CA GLY A 82 -6.11 13.45 9.17
C GLY A 82 -5.28 12.28 8.66
N HIS A 83 -4.04 12.23 9.13
CA HIS A 83 -3.12 11.14 8.87
C HIS A 83 -2.84 10.44 10.20
N PHE A 84 -3.75 9.56 10.59
CA PHE A 84 -3.77 8.96 11.92
C PHE A 84 -3.33 7.51 11.90
N GLU A 85 -2.59 7.11 12.91
CA GLU A 85 -2.38 5.73 13.28
C GLU A 85 -3.32 5.40 14.46
N ILE A 86 -4.42 4.69 14.18
CA ILE A 86 -5.46 4.39 15.16
C ILE A 86 -5.48 2.90 15.45
N SER A 87 -5.44 2.54 16.74
CA SER A 87 -5.48 1.14 17.16
C SER A 87 -6.81 0.46 16.77
N GLY A 88 -6.70 -0.83 16.37
CA GLY A 88 -7.83 -1.68 16.03
C GLY A 88 -8.29 -1.61 14.58
N PHE A 89 -7.55 -0.94 13.68
CA PHE A 89 -7.78 -0.97 12.24
C PHE A 89 -6.72 -1.79 11.52
N GLU A 90 -7.07 -2.32 10.34
CA GLU A 90 -6.12 -3.02 9.48
C GLU A 90 -5.17 -2.04 8.80
N MET A 91 -3.86 -2.27 8.96
CA MET A 91 -2.80 -1.52 8.27
C MET A 91 -2.69 -1.99 6.82
N ASP A 92 -2.73 -3.31 6.65
CA ASP A 92 -2.85 -4.07 5.42
C ASP A 92 -3.74 -5.29 5.70
N ARG A 93 -4.00 -6.15 4.73
CA ARG A 93 -4.90 -7.29 4.90
C ARG A 93 -4.42 -8.23 6.00
N GLY A 94 -5.28 -8.44 7.00
CA GLY A 94 -5.03 -9.36 8.11
C GLY A 94 -4.08 -8.83 9.19
N ASN A 95 -3.46 -7.66 9.00
CA ASN A 95 -2.52 -7.08 9.95
C ASN A 95 -3.13 -5.88 10.69
N ILE A 96 -3.54 -6.10 11.93
CA ILE A 96 -4.23 -5.10 12.75
C ILE A 96 -3.22 -4.25 13.53
N CYS A 97 -3.39 -2.93 13.50
CA CYS A 97 -2.65 -2.00 14.35
C CYS A 97 -3.08 -2.16 15.80
N HIS A 98 -2.17 -2.60 16.67
CA HIS A 98 -2.41 -2.74 18.11
C HIS A 98 -1.93 -1.53 18.92
N GLU A 99 -1.01 -0.77 18.38
CA GLU A 99 -0.48 0.48 18.92
C GLU A 99 -1.13 1.67 18.21
N GLY A 100 -0.99 2.87 18.74
CA GLY A 100 -1.52 4.06 18.12
C GLY A 100 -2.58 4.76 18.96
N ILE A 101 -3.29 5.69 18.35
CA ILE A 101 -4.25 6.56 19.03
C ILE A 101 -5.51 5.78 19.40
N ASP A 102 -5.97 5.96 20.65
CA ASP A 102 -7.24 5.37 21.09
C ASP A 102 -8.44 6.03 20.36
N LYS A 103 -9.34 5.19 19.85
CA LYS A 103 -10.55 5.61 19.10
C LYS A 103 -11.40 6.62 19.86
N SER A 104 -11.41 6.59 21.20
CA SER A 104 -12.21 7.47 22.04
C SER A 104 -11.90 8.96 21.87
N VAL A 105 -10.70 9.29 21.37
CA VAL A 105 -10.29 10.67 21.05
C VAL A 105 -11.23 11.28 19.99
N PHE A 106 -11.80 10.45 19.13
CA PHE A 106 -12.63 10.86 18.01
C PHE A 106 -14.15 10.79 18.27
N ASN A 107 -14.58 10.31 19.43
CA ASN A 107 -16.02 10.06 19.75
C ASN A 107 -16.95 11.24 19.54
N LYS A 108 -16.46 12.45 19.53
CA LYS A 108 -17.28 13.65 19.36
C LYS A 108 -17.51 14.04 17.89
N TYR A 109 -16.71 13.52 16.97
CA TYR A 109 -16.90 13.76 15.55
C TYR A 109 -18.00 12.87 14.99
N ASP A 110 -18.76 13.37 14.04
CA ASP A 110 -19.75 12.56 13.32
C ASP A 110 -19.07 11.59 12.37
N ILE A 111 -17.93 12.03 11.79
CA ILE A 111 -17.15 11.25 10.84
C ILE A 111 -15.66 11.62 10.89
N VAL A 112 -14.84 10.60 10.78
CA VAL A 112 -13.38 10.69 10.72
C VAL A 112 -12.89 10.04 9.42
N LEU A 113 -12.17 10.79 8.60
CA LEU A 113 -11.50 10.27 7.40
C LEU A 113 -10.00 10.31 7.61
N SER A 114 -9.35 9.16 7.51
CA SER A 114 -7.91 9.04 7.73
C SER A 114 -7.17 8.47 6.51
N GLY A 115 -5.98 9.03 6.26
CA GLY A 115 -4.92 8.36 5.51
C GLY A 115 -4.08 7.48 6.44
N HIS A 116 -2.84 7.22 6.09
CA HIS A 116 -1.84 6.41 6.73
C HIS A 116 -1.88 4.94 6.32
N PHE A 117 -2.94 4.21 6.64
CA PHE A 117 -3.07 2.82 6.20
C PHE A 117 -3.47 2.76 4.72
N HIS A 118 -2.76 1.92 3.96
CA HIS A 118 -3.01 1.77 2.53
C HIS A 118 -4.26 0.92 2.24
N HIS A 119 -4.58 -0.01 3.15
CA HIS A 119 -5.81 -0.79 3.08
C HIS A 119 -7.01 0.07 3.45
N ARG A 120 -8.08 -0.04 2.66
CA ARG A 120 -9.33 0.67 2.94
C ARG A 120 -10.16 -0.11 3.94
N SER A 121 -10.41 0.47 5.11
CA SER A 121 -11.19 -0.15 6.19
C SER A 121 -12.03 0.89 6.94
N ASP A 122 -13.09 0.47 7.61
CA ASP A 122 -13.91 1.35 8.44
C ASP A 122 -14.64 0.58 9.54
N ASP A 123 -15.15 1.32 10.54
CA ASP A 123 -16.06 0.82 11.58
C ASP A 123 -17.42 1.54 11.58
N GLY A 124 -17.73 2.26 10.50
CA GLY A 124 -18.96 3.06 10.35
C GLY A 124 -18.86 4.49 10.93
N HIS A 125 -17.77 4.82 11.61
CA HIS A 125 -17.48 6.14 12.18
C HIS A 125 -16.12 6.67 11.72
N ILE A 126 -15.10 5.84 11.78
CA ILE A 126 -13.74 6.12 11.33
C ILE A 126 -13.49 5.34 10.03
N TYR A 127 -13.03 6.05 9.00
CA TYR A 127 -12.80 5.52 7.66
C TYR A 127 -11.36 5.76 7.24
N TYR A 128 -10.61 4.70 6.99
CA TYR A 128 -9.36 4.75 6.26
C TYR A 128 -9.66 4.72 4.78
N VAL A 129 -9.31 5.80 4.08
CA VAL A 129 -9.62 5.97 2.65
C VAL A 129 -8.74 5.11 1.74
N GLY A 130 -7.64 4.59 2.28
CA GLY A 130 -6.65 3.81 1.54
C GLY A 130 -5.75 4.65 0.64
N SER A 131 -4.88 3.99 -0.12
CA SER A 131 -4.04 4.66 -1.11
C SER A 131 -4.72 4.74 -2.49
N PRO A 132 -4.41 5.77 -3.30
CA PRO A 132 -5.05 5.96 -4.61
C PRO A 132 -4.58 4.95 -5.66
N ASN A 133 -3.41 4.36 -5.49
CA ASN A 133 -2.80 3.38 -6.39
C ASN A 133 -2.03 2.32 -5.60
N GLU A 134 -1.73 1.22 -6.27
CA GLU A 134 -0.82 0.20 -5.74
C GLU A 134 0.60 0.77 -5.67
N MET A 135 1.34 0.53 -4.58
CA MET A 135 2.72 0.99 -4.37
C MET A 135 3.68 -0.16 -4.10
N THR A 136 3.18 -1.26 -3.55
CA THR A 136 3.95 -2.45 -3.21
C THR A 136 3.19 -3.72 -3.57
N TRP A 137 3.84 -4.88 -3.52
CA TRP A 137 3.18 -6.18 -3.73
C TRP A 137 2.11 -6.50 -2.67
N ALA A 138 2.20 -5.94 -1.47
CA ALA A 138 1.14 -6.05 -0.46
C ALA A 138 -0.19 -5.42 -0.92
N ASP A 139 -0.12 -4.49 -1.86
CA ASP A 139 -1.29 -3.83 -2.45
C ASP A 139 -1.94 -4.63 -3.59
N TYR A 140 -1.31 -5.72 -4.03
CA TYR A 140 -1.82 -6.56 -5.11
C TYR A 140 -3.25 -7.02 -4.84
N ASN A 141 -4.13 -6.81 -5.84
CA ASN A 141 -5.55 -7.20 -5.78
C ASN A 141 -6.36 -6.56 -4.63
N ASP A 142 -5.85 -5.52 -3.99
CA ASP A 142 -6.57 -4.70 -3.04
C ASP A 142 -7.15 -3.45 -3.76
N PRO A 143 -8.46 -3.16 -3.63
CA PRO A 143 -9.06 -2.04 -4.36
C PRO A 143 -8.45 -0.69 -3.95
N ARG A 144 -7.83 -0.01 -4.90
CA ARG A 144 -7.23 1.33 -4.75
C ARG A 144 -8.11 2.38 -5.41
N GLY A 145 -8.03 3.62 -4.94
CA GLY A 145 -8.83 4.70 -5.47
C GLY A 145 -8.88 5.91 -4.54
N PHE A 146 -9.91 6.74 -4.71
CA PHE A 146 -10.13 7.90 -3.87
C PHE A 146 -11.60 8.03 -3.50
N VAL A 147 -11.89 8.86 -2.50
CA VAL A 147 -13.24 9.07 -1.99
C VAL A 147 -13.73 10.48 -2.37
N ILE A 148 -14.93 10.57 -2.94
CA ILE A 148 -15.69 11.81 -3.02
C ILE A 148 -16.53 11.88 -1.76
N PHE A 149 -16.43 12.99 -1.02
CA PHE A 149 -17.10 13.18 0.26
C PHE A 149 -17.97 14.46 0.22
N ASP A 150 -19.25 14.31 0.55
CA ASP A 150 -20.16 15.44 0.71
C ASP A 150 -20.20 15.87 2.18
N THR A 151 -19.77 17.11 2.45
CA THR A 151 -19.70 17.64 3.82
C THR A 151 -21.06 17.90 4.45
N HIS A 152 -22.14 18.06 3.68
CA HIS A 152 -23.49 18.27 4.19
C HIS A 152 -24.22 16.96 4.49
N THR A 153 -24.21 16.01 3.53
CA THR A 153 -24.90 14.73 3.68
C THR A 153 -24.09 13.69 4.44
N ARG A 154 -22.76 13.86 4.52
CA ARG A 154 -21.78 12.89 5.04
C ARG A 154 -21.66 11.64 4.16
N GLU A 155 -22.22 11.67 2.97
CA GLU A 155 -22.10 10.56 2.03
C GLU A 155 -20.71 10.45 1.44
N GLN A 156 -20.28 9.23 1.22
CA GLN A 156 -18.99 8.88 0.65
C GLN A 156 -19.19 8.03 -0.60
N GLU A 157 -18.55 8.40 -1.68
CA GLU A 157 -18.48 7.61 -2.90
C GLU A 157 -17.03 7.21 -3.16
N PHE A 158 -16.73 5.91 -3.18
CA PHE A 158 -15.42 5.41 -3.53
C PHE A 158 -15.27 5.25 -5.03
N ILE A 159 -14.34 5.99 -5.61
CA ILE A 159 -14.00 5.90 -7.03
C ILE A 159 -12.77 5.00 -7.17
N LYS A 160 -13.01 3.77 -7.65
CA LYS A 160 -11.95 2.78 -7.83
C LYS A 160 -11.01 3.20 -8.95
N ASN A 161 -9.69 3.11 -8.68
CA ASN A 161 -8.67 3.24 -9.71
C ASN A 161 -8.70 2.01 -10.64
N PRO A 162 -8.92 2.18 -11.95
CA PRO A 162 -8.92 1.07 -12.89
C PRO A 162 -7.50 0.55 -13.24
N TYR A 163 -6.47 1.34 -12.96
CA TYR A 163 -5.08 1.02 -13.31
C TYR A 163 -4.45 0.17 -12.23
N LYS A 164 -3.82 -0.93 -12.64
CA LYS A 164 -3.05 -1.82 -11.78
C LYS A 164 -1.57 -1.69 -12.10
N MET A 165 -0.74 -1.76 -11.08
CA MET A 165 0.73 -1.77 -11.23
C MET A 165 1.31 -3.16 -11.05
N PHE A 166 0.65 -4.03 -10.28
CA PHE A 166 1.14 -5.37 -9.95
C PHE A 166 0.25 -6.44 -10.57
N HIS A 167 0.85 -7.36 -11.29
CA HIS A 167 0.15 -8.47 -11.95
C HIS A 167 0.80 -9.81 -11.58
N LYS A 168 -0.02 -10.81 -11.26
CA LYS A 168 0.40 -12.21 -11.17
C LYS A 168 -0.03 -12.95 -12.41
N LEU A 169 0.91 -13.66 -13.01
CA LEU A 169 0.69 -14.56 -14.13
C LEU A 169 1.01 -15.99 -13.68
N ASN A 170 -0.01 -16.79 -13.45
CA ASN A 170 0.18 -18.20 -13.14
C ASN A 170 0.48 -18.96 -14.43
N TYR A 171 1.74 -19.43 -14.57
CA TYR A 171 2.18 -20.21 -15.71
C TYR A 171 1.99 -21.70 -15.44
N ASN A 172 1.21 -22.36 -16.28
CA ASN A 172 1.01 -23.81 -16.28
C ASN A 172 0.81 -24.31 -17.70
N ASP A 173 1.77 -25.03 -18.25
CA ASP A 173 1.74 -25.56 -19.62
C ASP A 173 1.34 -27.04 -19.70
N GLU A 174 0.99 -27.68 -18.57
CA GLU A 174 0.41 -29.01 -18.54
C GLU A 174 -1.01 -29.04 -19.13
N LEU A 175 -1.77 -27.95 -18.96
CA LEU A 175 -3.12 -27.84 -19.47
C LEU A 175 -3.10 -27.40 -20.95
N GLU A 176 -3.58 -28.25 -21.88
CA GLU A 176 -3.54 -27.99 -23.31
C GLU A 176 -4.09 -26.63 -23.73
N HIS A 177 -5.19 -26.19 -23.13
CA HIS A 177 -5.80 -24.90 -23.47
C HIS A 177 -4.95 -23.70 -23.02
N PHE A 178 -4.16 -23.80 -21.95
CA PHE A 178 -3.18 -22.80 -21.57
C PHE A 178 -1.97 -22.81 -22.49
N ALA A 179 -1.46 -24.01 -22.82
CA ALA A 179 -0.34 -24.15 -23.76
C ALA A 179 -0.66 -23.56 -25.15
N GLU A 180 -1.89 -23.69 -25.62
CA GLU A 180 -2.36 -23.04 -26.85
C GLU A 180 -2.55 -21.54 -26.68
N GLY A 181 -3.07 -21.10 -25.54
CA GLY A 181 -3.21 -19.68 -25.20
C GLY A 181 -1.88 -18.91 -25.21
N TYR A 182 -0.82 -19.51 -24.70
CA TYR A 182 0.51 -18.91 -24.73
C TYR A 182 1.15 -18.87 -26.13
N LYS A 183 0.83 -19.83 -26.98
CA LYS A 183 1.35 -19.90 -28.36
C LYS A 183 0.66 -18.94 -29.32
N SER A 184 -0.56 -18.56 -29.01
CA SER A 184 -1.39 -17.74 -29.89
C SER A 184 -1.45 -16.31 -29.40
N SER A 185 -1.81 -15.41 -30.33
CA SER A 185 -2.09 -13.99 -30.02
C SER A 185 -3.34 -13.77 -29.15
N PHE A 186 -3.82 -14.77 -28.44
CA PHE A 186 -5.02 -14.67 -27.58
C PHE A 186 -4.74 -14.01 -26.24
N MET A 187 -3.50 -14.04 -25.76
CA MET A 187 -3.14 -13.35 -24.55
C MET A 187 -2.76 -11.89 -24.88
N ASP A 188 -3.53 -10.96 -24.36
CA ASP A 188 -3.21 -9.54 -24.49
C ASP A 188 -2.12 -9.16 -23.49
N TYR A 189 -0.89 -9.08 -23.99
CA TYR A 189 0.26 -8.67 -23.18
C TYR A 189 0.33 -7.16 -22.97
N SER A 190 -0.47 -6.34 -23.68
CA SER A 190 -0.44 -4.89 -23.54
C SER A 190 -0.85 -4.39 -22.15
N ILE A 191 -1.61 -5.19 -21.40
CA ILE A 191 -2.01 -4.91 -20.03
C ILE A 191 -0.84 -4.87 -19.03
N TYR A 192 0.32 -5.39 -19.43
CA TYR A 192 1.53 -5.45 -18.60
C TYR A 192 2.51 -4.29 -18.89
N GLU A 193 2.20 -3.40 -19.84
CA GLU A 193 3.04 -2.25 -20.14
C GLU A 193 3.22 -1.37 -18.90
N GLY A 194 4.49 -1.14 -18.51
CA GLY A 194 4.85 -0.35 -17.33
C GLY A 194 4.54 -1.01 -15.98
N CYS A 195 4.07 -2.26 -15.97
CA CYS A 195 3.67 -2.98 -14.76
C CYS A 195 4.76 -3.90 -14.22
N TYR A 196 4.67 -4.22 -12.93
CA TYR A 196 5.47 -5.24 -12.27
C TYR A 196 4.75 -6.59 -12.39
N VAL A 197 5.41 -7.58 -12.98
CA VAL A 197 4.78 -8.88 -13.27
C VAL A 197 5.47 -9.99 -12.48
N LYS A 198 4.71 -10.70 -11.63
CA LYS A 198 5.18 -11.91 -10.94
C LYS A 198 4.67 -13.13 -11.73
N VAL A 199 5.58 -13.88 -12.33
CA VAL A 199 5.26 -15.13 -13.04
C VAL A 199 5.40 -16.29 -12.05
N VAL A 200 4.26 -16.82 -11.60
CA VAL A 200 4.20 -17.99 -10.72
C VAL A 200 4.19 -19.24 -11.55
N VAL A 201 5.26 -20.02 -11.50
CA VAL A 201 5.44 -21.23 -12.31
C VAL A 201 4.85 -22.42 -11.57
N VAL A 202 3.65 -22.83 -11.95
CA VAL A 202 2.97 -24.03 -11.40
C VAL A 202 3.49 -25.30 -12.09
N ASN A 203 3.54 -25.29 -13.43
CA ASN A 203 4.11 -26.39 -14.23
C ASN A 203 4.85 -25.83 -15.44
N LYS A 204 6.06 -26.36 -15.69
CA LYS A 204 6.90 -25.98 -16.83
C LYS A 204 7.43 -27.23 -17.53
N LEU A 205 6.56 -27.86 -18.34
CA LEU A 205 6.92 -29.03 -19.12
C LEU A 205 7.65 -28.66 -20.42
N ASN A 206 7.38 -27.49 -20.97
CA ASN A 206 8.00 -26.96 -22.16
C ASN A 206 8.76 -25.66 -21.90
N PRO A 207 10.09 -25.72 -21.63
CA PRO A 207 10.90 -24.54 -21.39
C PRO A 207 10.87 -23.52 -22.53
N PHE A 208 10.79 -23.97 -23.78
CA PHE A 208 10.73 -23.06 -24.93
C PHE A 208 9.45 -22.22 -24.95
N LEU A 209 8.32 -22.79 -24.54
CA LEU A 209 7.07 -22.04 -24.41
C LEU A 209 7.13 -21.01 -23.29
N PHE A 210 7.74 -21.38 -22.16
CA PHE A 210 7.99 -20.46 -21.06
C PHE A 210 8.83 -19.26 -21.49
N ASP A 211 9.92 -19.51 -22.24
CA ASP A 211 10.78 -18.44 -22.75
C ASP A 211 10.01 -17.49 -23.68
N ILE A 212 9.08 -18.01 -24.48
CA ILE A 212 8.20 -17.17 -25.33
C ILE A 212 7.33 -16.24 -24.47
N VAL A 213 6.76 -16.75 -23.37
CA VAL A 213 5.91 -15.95 -22.47
C VAL A 213 6.73 -14.82 -21.83
N ILE A 214 7.91 -15.14 -21.31
CA ILE A 214 8.81 -14.14 -20.72
C ILE A 214 9.24 -13.09 -21.77
N ASP A 215 9.61 -13.53 -22.97
CA ASP A 215 9.99 -12.63 -24.07
C ASP A 215 8.83 -11.70 -24.50
N ASN A 216 7.59 -12.20 -24.49
CA ASN A 216 6.41 -11.38 -24.76
C ASN A 216 6.13 -10.34 -23.66
N LEU A 217 6.34 -10.67 -22.39
CA LEU A 217 6.24 -9.71 -21.29
C LEU A 217 7.28 -8.58 -21.44
N TYR A 218 8.54 -8.93 -21.77
CA TYR A 218 9.57 -7.91 -22.06
C TYR A 218 9.21 -7.05 -23.26
N LYS A 219 8.71 -7.65 -24.35
CA LYS A 219 8.26 -6.92 -25.55
C LYS A 219 7.07 -6.02 -25.30
N ALA A 220 6.19 -6.39 -24.39
CA ALA A 220 5.07 -5.57 -23.95
C ALA A 220 5.50 -4.36 -23.11
N GLY A 221 6.77 -4.32 -22.66
CA GLY A 221 7.28 -3.22 -21.86
C GLY A 221 6.98 -3.33 -20.38
N ALA A 222 6.87 -4.55 -19.83
CA ALA A 222 6.79 -4.73 -18.39
C ALA A 222 7.97 -4.05 -17.68
N ALA A 223 7.69 -3.33 -16.59
CA ALA A 223 8.70 -2.58 -15.84
C ALA A 223 9.68 -3.52 -15.12
N ASP A 224 9.16 -4.63 -14.59
CA ASP A 224 9.95 -5.70 -13.98
C ASP A 224 9.22 -7.04 -14.12
N ILE A 225 10.00 -8.12 -14.22
CA ILE A 225 9.47 -9.48 -14.29
C ILE A 225 10.19 -10.33 -13.24
N SER A 226 9.47 -10.75 -12.21
CA SER A 226 9.97 -11.70 -11.24
C SER A 226 9.39 -13.10 -11.52
N ILE A 227 10.23 -14.13 -11.46
CA ILE A 227 9.84 -15.52 -11.70
C ILE A 227 9.91 -16.25 -10.37
N VAL A 228 8.80 -16.86 -9.97
CA VAL A 228 8.68 -17.61 -8.72
C VAL A 228 8.27 -19.04 -9.09
N GLU A 229 9.05 -20.01 -8.67
CA GLU A 229 8.66 -21.42 -8.77
C GLU A 229 7.75 -21.78 -7.61
N ASP A 230 6.57 -22.29 -7.90
CA ASP A 230 5.60 -22.70 -6.89
C ASP A 230 6.08 -24.02 -6.22
N PHE A 231 6.49 -23.92 -4.97
CA PHE A 231 6.94 -25.06 -4.16
C PHE A 231 5.81 -25.67 -3.32
N THR A 232 4.54 -25.50 -3.69
CA THR A 232 3.37 -25.93 -2.90
C THR A 232 3.25 -27.43 -2.62
N ASP A 233 4.13 -28.27 -3.12
CA ASP A 233 4.16 -29.70 -2.80
C ASP A 233 4.61 -30.04 -1.37
N THR A 234 4.97 -29.05 -0.54
CA THR A 234 5.60 -29.32 0.77
C THR A 234 4.85 -28.82 2.01
N THR A 235 3.83 -27.96 1.87
CA THR A 235 3.11 -27.46 3.06
C THR A 235 1.62 -27.27 2.78
N GLY A 236 0.76 -27.99 3.52
CA GLY A 236 -0.70 -27.79 3.45
C GLY A 236 -1.10 -26.41 3.93
N ASP A 237 -2.20 -25.90 3.37
CA ASP A 237 -2.97 -24.70 3.74
C ASP A 237 -2.17 -23.54 4.38
N VAL A 238 -1.15 -23.02 3.72
CA VAL A 238 -0.54 -21.74 4.08
C VAL A 238 -1.24 -20.64 3.30
N ASP A 239 -1.68 -19.62 4.02
CA ASP A 239 -2.37 -18.45 3.45
C ASP A 239 -1.49 -17.82 2.37
N GLN A 240 -2.01 -17.67 1.14
CA GLN A 240 -1.29 -17.13 -0.01
C GLN A 240 -0.75 -15.72 0.26
N GLU A 241 -1.38 -15.00 1.13
CA GLU A 241 -1.03 -13.63 1.52
C GLU A 241 0.22 -13.59 2.42
N LEU A 242 0.37 -14.59 3.31
CA LEU A 242 1.59 -14.79 4.10
C LEU A 242 2.80 -15.15 3.23
N ILE A 243 2.58 -15.92 2.15
CA ILE A 243 3.64 -16.26 1.20
C ILE A 243 4.12 -15.01 0.45
N ASP A 244 3.21 -14.11 0.04
CA ASP A 244 3.55 -12.90 -0.70
C ASP A 244 4.38 -11.92 0.15
N GLN A 245 4.03 -11.75 1.43
CA GLN A 245 4.82 -10.92 2.38
C GLN A 245 6.19 -11.54 2.67
N ALA A 246 6.23 -12.88 2.79
CA ALA A 246 7.46 -13.62 2.99
C ALA A 246 8.43 -13.45 1.79
N GLU A 247 7.91 -13.50 0.57
CA GLU A 247 8.71 -13.36 -0.64
C GLU A 247 9.35 -11.98 -0.77
N ASP A 248 8.64 -10.89 -0.46
CA ASP A 248 9.20 -9.54 -0.50
C ASP A 248 10.34 -9.37 0.52
N THR A 249 10.15 -9.85 1.73
CA THR A 249 11.19 -9.82 2.78
C THR A 249 12.37 -10.71 2.40
N MET A 250 12.13 -11.90 1.84
CA MET A 250 13.18 -12.81 1.38
C MET A 250 13.95 -12.24 0.20
N THR A 251 13.33 -11.49 -0.70
CA THR A 251 13.99 -10.80 -1.80
C THR A 251 14.96 -9.74 -1.28
N ILE A 252 14.55 -8.95 -0.29
CA ILE A 252 15.41 -7.95 0.37
C ILE A 252 16.58 -8.64 1.10
N LEU A 253 16.30 -9.67 1.88
CA LEU A 253 17.32 -10.46 2.59
C LEU A 253 18.30 -11.12 1.63
N SER A 254 17.84 -11.65 0.50
CA SER A 254 18.69 -12.25 -0.52
C SER A 254 19.64 -11.24 -1.15
N LYS A 255 19.15 -10.05 -1.51
CA LYS A 255 19.99 -8.96 -2.01
C LYS A 255 21.02 -8.49 -0.97
N TYR A 256 20.62 -8.45 0.31
CA TYR A 256 21.52 -8.11 1.41
C TYR A 256 22.63 -9.16 1.57
N ILE A 257 22.28 -10.45 1.54
CA ILE A 257 23.23 -11.58 1.62
C ILE A 257 24.22 -11.56 0.47
N ASP A 258 23.78 -11.25 -0.76
CA ASP A 258 24.66 -11.16 -1.94
C ASP A 258 25.68 -10.02 -1.84
N ASN A 259 25.39 -8.99 -1.07
CA ASN A 259 26.30 -7.87 -0.82
C ASN A 259 27.22 -8.08 0.42
N LEU A 260 27.02 -9.16 1.21
CA LEU A 260 27.86 -9.45 2.35
C LEU A 260 29.19 -10.06 1.94
N THR A 261 30.30 -9.48 2.40
CA THR A 261 31.64 -10.03 2.23
C THR A 261 31.94 -11.01 3.39
N ILE A 262 31.39 -12.23 3.30
CA ILE A 262 31.55 -13.27 4.33
C ILE A 262 32.08 -14.57 3.71
N ASN A 263 32.79 -15.38 4.54
CA ASN A 263 33.35 -16.68 4.15
C ASN A 263 32.32 -17.84 4.22
N VAL A 264 31.05 -17.59 3.89
CA VAL A 264 29.97 -18.58 3.86
C VAL A 264 29.35 -18.56 2.47
N GLU A 265 29.01 -19.74 1.94
CA GLU A 265 28.29 -19.85 0.65
C GLU A 265 26.93 -19.12 0.74
N SER A 266 26.74 -18.10 -0.07
CA SER A 266 25.53 -17.25 -0.09
C SER A 266 24.26 -18.08 -0.22
N ASP A 267 24.25 -19.10 -1.06
CA ASP A 267 23.08 -19.96 -1.28
C ASP A 267 22.68 -20.75 -0.02
N LYS A 268 23.66 -21.20 0.75
CA LYS A 268 23.41 -21.91 2.00
C LYS A 268 22.82 -20.98 3.06
N LEU A 269 23.31 -19.74 3.11
CA LEU A 269 22.81 -18.73 4.04
C LEU A 269 21.38 -18.30 3.69
N LYS A 270 21.09 -18.10 2.39
CA LYS A 270 19.74 -17.79 1.89
C LYS A 270 18.75 -18.87 2.28
N LYS A 271 19.11 -20.15 2.10
CA LYS A 271 18.25 -21.28 2.48
C LYS A 271 17.95 -21.32 3.98
N ILE A 272 18.95 -21.12 4.83
CA ILE A 272 18.77 -21.08 6.29
C ILE A 272 17.86 -19.90 6.69
N MET A 273 18.08 -18.73 6.10
CA MET A 273 17.26 -17.55 6.39
C MET A 273 15.81 -17.74 5.96
N GLN A 274 15.58 -18.40 4.82
CA GLN A 274 14.25 -18.76 4.35
C GLN A 274 13.54 -19.72 5.32
N GLU A 275 14.22 -20.78 5.74
CA GLU A 275 13.66 -21.73 6.72
C GLU A 275 13.30 -21.03 8.04
N LEU A 276 14.18 -20.19 8.59
CA LEU A 276 13.94 -19.41 9.81
C LEU A 276 12.81 -18.40 9.68
N TYR A 277 12.69 -17.76 8.51
CA TYR A 277 11.65 -16.77 8.28
C TYR A 277 10.26 -17.42 8.19
N VAL A 278 10.15 -18.55 7.49
CA VAL A 278 8.90 -19.32 7.42
C VAL A 278 8.51 -19.86 8.82
N GLU A 279 9.50 -20.31 9.60
CA GLU A 279 9.26 -20.75 10.98
C GLU A 279 8.78 -19.58 11.87
N ALA A 280 9.36 -18.40 11.73
CA ALA A 280 8.95 -17.19 12.46
C ALA A 280 7.53 -16.76 12.13
N LEU A 281 7.13 -16.79 10.86
CA LEU A 281 5.75 -16.48 10.44
C LEU A 281 4.74 -17.47 11.02
N SER A 282 5.10 -18.75 11.10
CA SER A 282 4.21 -19.78 11.68
C SER A 282 4.04 -19.66 13.20
N THR A 283 4.98 -19.01 13.91
CA THR A 283 4.94 -18.83 15.37
C THR A 283 4.25 -17.56 15.84
N THR A 284 4.02 -16.60 14.95
CA THR A 284 3.34 -15.32 15.29
C THR A 284 1.81 -15.39 15.21
N THR A 285 1.25 -16.53 14.87
CA THR A 285 -0.21 -16.76 14.72
C THR A 285 -0.87 -17.43 15.94
N GLU A 286 -0.25 -17.43 17.13
CA GLU A 286 -0.91 -17.84 18.38
C GLU A 286 -1.30 -16.66 19.28
#